data_ff74bf04df2abd5247b0b88d2068a9be
#
_entry.id   ff74bf04df2abd5247b0b88d2068a9be
#
_cell.length_a   1.000
_cell.length_b   1.000
_cell.length_c   1.000
_cell.angle_alpha   90.00
_cell.angle_beta   90.00
_cell.angle_gamma   90.00
#
_symmetry.space_group_name_H-M   'P 1'
#
loop_
_entity.id
_entity.type
_entity.pdbx_description
1 polymer ?
#
loop_
_entity_poly.entity_id
_entity_poly.type
_entity_poly.pdbx_seq_one_letter_code
_entity_poly.pdbx_strand_id
1 'polypeptide(L)'
;NAHSGGVTAAVSRFAYAAAKAGIIGMTRALAKELGPKILINAICPGLIKTEIAKNPVIANREAELIKGIASERVGTPGDVAALVEFLTLSEPCFVTGQDIIVDGFQWNR
;
A
#
# COMPACT_ATOMS: atom_id res chain seq x y z
N ASN A 1 -4.39 13.02 0.60
CA ASN A 1 -4.57 14.37 0.31
C ASN A 1 -5.88 14.89 0.66
N ALA A 2 -6.67 15.22 1.00
CA ALA A 2 -7.93 15.87 1.22
C ALA A 2 -8.20 15.95 2.68
N HIS A 3 -7.72 16.97 3.21
CA HIS A 3 -7.83 17.18 4.63
C HIS A 3 -8.65 18.42 4.98
N SER A 4 -9.54 18.77 4.06
CA SER A 4 -10.61 19.69 4.37
C SER A 4 -11.69 18.93 5.12
N GLY A 5 -12.04 19.36 6.30
CA GLY A 5 -13.08 18.74 7.11
C GLY A 5 -14.47 18.83 6.44
N GLY A 6 -15.41 18.05 6.95
CA GLY A 6 -16.81 18.09 6.53
C GLY A 6 -17.17 17.09 5.44
N VAL A 7 -18.26 17.37 4.75
CA VAL A 7 -18.86 16.49 3.74
C VAL A 7 -17.88 16.16 2.60
N THR A 8 -17.09 17.14 2.19
CA THR A 8 -16.09 16.96 1.12
C THR A 8 -15.04 15.91 1.50
N ALA A 9 -14.58 15.91 2.73
CA ALA A 9 -13.61 14.92 3.20
C ALA A 9 -14.22 13.51 3.28
N ALA A 10 -15.49 13.40 3.63
CA ALA A 10 -16.20 12.12 3.64
C ALA A 10 -16.35 11.56 2.23
N VAL A 11 -16.81 12.38 1.28
CA VAL A 11 -16.95 11.99 -0.13
C VAL A 11 -15.59 11.58 -0.72
N SER A 12 -14.54 12.32 -0.43
CA SER A 12 -13.18 11.99 -0.84
C SER A 12 -12.72 10.63 -0.31
N ARG A 13 -13.04 10.31 0.94
CA ARG A 13 -12.72 9.00 1.53
C ARG A 13 -13.47 7.86 0.87
N PHE A 14 -14.74 8.01 0.55
CA PHE A 14 -15.52 7.00 -0.17
C PHE A 14 -14.98 6.76 -1.57
N ALA A 15 -14.72 7.82 -2.32
CA ALA A 15 -14.15 7.71 -3.66
C ALA A 15 -12.76 7.04 -3.64
N TYR A 16 -11.92 7.42 -2.69
CA TYR A 16 -10.61 6.82 -2.49
C TYR A 16 -10.72 5.31 -2.18
N ALA A 17 -11.57 4.94 -1.22
CA ALA A 17 -11.77 3.54 -0.84
C ALA A 17 -12.30 2.71 -2.01
N ALA A 18 -13.28 3.24 -2.75
CA ALA A 18 -13.84 2.57 -3.91
C ALA A 18 -12.78 2.36 -5.01
N ALA A 19 -11.96 3.38 -5.29
CA ALA A 19 -10.88 3.30 -6.28
C ALA A 19 -9.83 2.25 -5.87
N LYS A 20 -9.42 2.23 -4.60
CA LYS A 20 -8.44 1.26 -4.11
C LYS A 20 -8.98 -0.18 -4.11
N ALA A 21 -10.22 -0.40 -3.70
CA ALA A 21 -10.88 -1.70 -3.78
C ALA A 21 -11.03 -2.16 -5.24
N GLY A 22 -11.33 -1.24 -6.13
CA GLY A 22 -11.41 -1.50 -7.57
C GLY A 22 -10.10 -2.00 -8.16
N ILE A 23 -8.96 -1.45 -7.73
CA ILE A 23 -7.63 -1.90 -8.15
C ILE A 23 -7.41 -3.37 -7.76
N ILE A 24 -7.78 -3.78 -6.55
CA ILE A 24 -7.64 -5.17 -6.09
C ILE A 24 -8.50 -6.10 -6.94
N GLY A 25 -9.76 -5.75 -7.17
CA GLY A 25 -10.67 -6.53 -8.02
C GLY A 25 -10.15 -6.65 -9.46
N MET A 26 -9.70 -5.53 -10.03
CA MET A 26 -9.12 -5.50 -11.36
C MET A 26 -7.85 -6.36 -11.46
N THR A 27 -7.00 -6.32 -10.45
CA THR A 27 -5.77 -7.13 -10.39
C THR A 27 -6.09 -8.61 -10.53
N ARG A 28 -7.08 -9.11 -9.81
CA ARG A 28 -7.49 -10.52 -9.87
C ARG A 28 -8.08 -10.89 -11.22
N ALA A 29 -8.95 -10.04 -11.76
CA ALA A 29 -9.56 -10.26 -13.06
C ALA A 29 -8.50 -10.31 -14.18
N LEU A 30 -7.59 -9.34 -14.20
CA LEU A 30 -6.52 -9.26 -15.19
C LEU A 30 -5.51 -10.41 -15.04
N ALA A 31 -5.18 -10.82 -13.82
CA ALA A 31 -4.28 -11.95 -13.60
C ALA A 31 -4.84 -13.24 -14.22
N LYS A 32 -6.16 -13.45 -14.09
CA LYS A 32 -6.83 -14.59 -14.70
C LYS A 32 -6.87 -14.49 -16.23
N GLU A 33 -7.13 -13.30 -16.75
CA GLU A 33 -7.27 -13.06 -18.20
C GLU A 33 -5.93 -13.15 -18.95
N LEU A 34 -4.87 -12.59 -18.35
CA LEU A 34 -3.57 -12.42 -19.01
C LEU A 34 -2.55 -13.51 -18.67
N GLY A 35 -2.83 -14.34 -17.69
CA GLY A 35 -1.96 -15.49 -17.39
C GLY A 35 -1.97 -16.52 -18.52
N PRO A 36 -0.91 -17.28 -18.72
CA PRO A 36 0.39 -17.21 -18.02
C PRO A 36 1.36 -16.16 -18.59
N LYS A 37 0.96 -15.39 -19.60
CA LYS A 37 1.87 -14.46 -20.30
C LYS A 37 2.28 -13.28 -19.44
N ILE A 38 1.38 -12.78 -18.59
CA ILE A 38 1.64 -11.63 -17.74
C ILE A 38 1.19 -11.98 -16.31
N LEU A 39 2.08 -11.78 -15.35
CA LEU A 39 1.78 -11.90 -13.93
C LEU A 39 1.41 -10.52 -13.40
N ILE A 40 0.32 -10.43 -12.67
CA ILE A 40 -0.21 -9.16 -12.15
C ILE A 40 -0.50 -9.30 -10.67
N ASN A 41 0.05 -8.42 -9.86
CA ASN A 41 -0.19 -8.35 -8.42
C ASN A 41 -0.45 -6.91 -8.00
N ALA A 42 -1.17 -6.73 -6.92
CA ALA A 42 -1.33 -5.45 -6.24
C ALA A 42 -0.44 -5.41 -4.99
N ILE A 43 0.21 -4.29 -4.76
CA ILE A 43 0.96 -4.06 -3.54
C ILE A 43 0.18 -3.07 -2.68
N CYS A 44 0.00 -3.40 -1.41
CA CYS A 44 -0.75 -2.62 -0.44
C CYS A 44 0.21 -2.11 0.66
N PRO A 45 0.89 -0.98 0.43
CA PRO A 45 1.78 -0.42 1.43
C PRO A 45 1.00 0.11 2.64
N GLY A 46 1.56 -0.05 3.82
CA GLY A 46 1.09 0.63 5.01
C GLY A 46 1.66 2.05 5.10
N LEU A 47 2.04 2.46 6.29
CA LEU A 47 2.63 3.78 6.52
C LEU A 47 4.08 3.80 6.02
N ILE A 48 4.31 4.50 4.92
CA ILE A 48 5.62 4.63 4.28
C ILE A 48 6.13 6.07 4.42
N LYS A 49 7.38 6.20 4.83
CA LYS A 49 8.05 7.48 4.95
C LYS A 49 8.36 8.05 3.56
N THR A 50 7.65 9.12 3.22
CA THR A 50 7.82 9.84 1.96
C THR A 50 8.36 11.24 2.22
N GLU A 51 8.58 12.04 1.18
CA GLU A 51 8.99 13.44 1.31
C GLU A 51 8.05 14.27 2.20
N ILE A 52 6.76 13.92 2.24
CA ILE A 52 5.77 14.56 3.12
C ILE A 52 6.13 14.37 4.61
N ALA A 53 6.79 13.28 4.95
CA ALA A 53 7.23 13.00 6.33
C ALA A 53 8.35 13.94 6.83
N LYS A 54 8.94 14.74 5.96
CA LYS A 54 9.86 15.82 6.34
C LYS A 54 9.14 17.01 6.99
N ASN A 55 7.81 17.07 6.88
CA ASN A 55 7.02 18.08 7.58
C ASN A 55 7.09 17.82 9.10
N PRO A 56 7.52 18.83 9.92
CA PRO A 56 7.67 18.65 11.35
C PRO A 56 6.39 18.19 12.07
N VAL A 57 5.22 18.59 11.58
CA VAL A 57 3.92 18.19 12.15
C VAL A 57 3.69 16.68 11.98
N ILE A 58 4.11 16.11 10.88
CA ILE A 58 3.99 14.66 10.61
C ILE A 58 5.10 13.91 11.34
N ALA A 59 6.32 14.41 11.35
CA ALA A 59 7.44 13.82 12.07
C ALA A 59 7.14 13.68 13.56
N ASN A 60 6.46 14.67 14.18
CA ASN A 60 6.07 14.63 15.59
C ASN A 60 5.00 13.58 15.91
N ARG A 61 4.28 13.07 14.91
CA ARG A 61 3.29 12.01 15.05
C ARG A 61 3.85 10.61 14.84
N GLU A 62 5.07 10.49 14.35
CA GLU A 62 5.67 9.19 14.03
C GLU A 62 5.71 8.27 15.24
N ALA A 63 6.11 8.79 16.40
CA ALA A 63 6.17 8.02 17.65
C ALA A 63 4.82 7.42 18.06
N GLU A 64 3.71 8.11 17.81
CA GLU A 64 2.37 7.59 18.07
C GLU A 64 1.92 6.58 17.00
N LEU A 65 2.26 6.82 15.75
CA LEU A 65 1.87 5.97 14.63
C LEU A 65 2.54 4.60 14.69
N ILE A 66 3.80 4.53 15.08
CA ILE A 66 4.55 3.26 15.16
C ILE A 66 4.05 2.35 16.28
N LYS A 67 3.36 2.86 17.28
CA LYS A 67 2.77 2.03 18.35
C LYS A 67 1.78 1.00 17.84
N GLY A 68 1.16 1.26 16.69
CA GLY A 68 0.24 0.32 16.04
C GLY A 68 0.91 -0.54 14.97
N ILE A 69 2.23 -0.57 14.89
CA ILE A 69 2.99 -1.33 13.89
C ILE A 69 3.89 -2.32 14.59
N ALA A 70 3.73 -3.62 14.31
CA ALA A 70 4.50 -4.66 15.00
C ALA A 70 6.01 -4.58 14.76
N SER A 71 6.44 -4.08 13.61
CA SER A 71 7.87 -3.87 13.32
C SER A 71 8.46 -2.62 13.99
N GLU A 72 7.66 -1.88 14.75
CA GLU A 72 8.07 -0.72 15.55
C GLU A 72 8.79 0.38 14.74
N ARG A 73 8.48 0.49 13.46
CA ARG A 73 9.00 1.53 12.58
C ARG A 73 8.02 1.83 11.44
N VAL A 74 8.19 3.00 10.87
CA VAL A 74 7.56 3.37 9.60
C VAL A 74 8.32 2.66 8.48
N GLY A 75 7.60 2.20 7.46
CA GLY A 75 8.21 1.63 6.28
C GLY A 75 8.95 2.68 5.45
N THR A 76 9.87 2.24 4.63
CA THR A 76 10.61 3.07 3.69
C THR A 76 10.22 2.71 2.25
N PRO A 77 10.46 3.60 1.28
CA PRO A 77 10.31 3.24 -0.14
C PRO A 77 11.08 1.99 -0.54
N GLY A 78 12.25 1.74 0.09
CA GLY A 78 13.05 0.55 -0.12
C GLY A 78 12.35 -0.74 0.30
N ASP A 79 11.52 -0.71 1.34
CA ASP A 79 10.73 -1.88 1.76
C ASP A 79 9.74 -2.30 0.67
N VAL A 80 9.11 -1.35 0.01
CA VAL A 80 8.21 -1.62 -1.12
C VAL A 80 9.01 -2.05 -2.36
N ALA A 81 10.10 -1.37 -2.65
CA ALA A 81 10.95 -1.68 -3.80
C ALA A 81 11.52 -3.10 -3.73
N ALA A 82 11.86 -3.60 -2.54
CA ALA A 82 12.34 -4.97 -2.36
C ALA A 82 11.29 -6.01 -2.81
N LEU A 83 10.03 -5.78 -2.51
CA LEU A 83 8.94 -6.65 -2.98
C LEU A 83 8.75 -6.55 -4.50
N VAL A 84 8.81 -5.33 -5.05
CA VAL A 84 8.73 -5.13 -6.51
C VAL A 84 9.86 -5.86 -7.21
N GLU A 85 11.07 -5.76 -6.70
CA GLU A 85 12.24 -6.48 -7.22
C GLU A 85 12.01 -7.99 -7.21
N PHE A 86 11.57 -8.55 -6.09
CA PHE A 86 11.25 -9.98 -6.00
C PHE A 86 10.21 -10.39 -7.05
N LEU A 87 9.11 -9.65 -7.17
CA LEU A 87 8.02 -10.00 -8.09
C LEU A 87 8.41 -9.88 -9.57
N THR A 88 9.36 -9.01 -9.90
CA THR A 88 9.73 -8.71 -11.28
C THR A 88 10.98 -9.46 -11.76
N LEU A 89 11.90 -9.78 -10.87
CA LEU A 89 13.20 -10.38 -11.22
C LEU A 89 13.30 -11.86 -10.87
N SER A 90 12.41 -12.39 -10.03
CA SER A 90 12.45 -13.82 -9.67
C SER A 90 11.97 -14.69 -10.83
N GLU A 91 12.76 -15.71 -11.16
CA GLU A 91 12.37 -16.73 -12.10
C GLU A 91 12.72 -18.13 -11.57
N PRO A 92 11.79 -19.06 -11.57
CA PRO A 92 10.36 -18.86 -11.91
C PRO A 92 9.62 -18.06 -10.84
N CYS A 93 8.52 -17.37 -11.22
CA CYS A 93 7.62 -16.72 -10.29
C CYS A 93 6.22 -17.35 -10.40
N PHE A 94 5.67 -17.78 -9.28
CA PHE A 94 4.34 -18.40 -9.21
C PHE A 94 3.33 -17.51 -8.45
N VAL A 95 3.66 -16.23 -8.30
CA VAL A 95 2.83 -15.24 -7.59
C VAL A 95 2.12 -14.36 -8.62
N THR A 96 0.81 -14.50 -8.71
CA THR A 96 -0.03 -13.65 -9.56
C THR A 96 -1.45 -13.55 -8.97
N GLY A 97 -2.12 -12.45 -9.23
CA GLY A 97 -3.48 -12.21 -8.77
C GLY A 97 -3.59 -11.91 -7.28
N GLN A 98 -2.48 -11.58 -6.61
CA GLN A 98 -2.43 -11.37 -5.17
C GLN A 98 -2.45 -9.88 -4.81
N ASP A 99 -3.04 -9.58 -3.67
CA ASP A 99 -2.91 -8.31 -2.97
C ASP A 99 -1.94 -8.53 -1.79
N ILE A 100 -0.74 -7.97 -1.92
CA ILE A 100 0.36 -8.22 -0.99
C ILE A 100 0.54 -7.01 -0.09
N ILE A 101 0.36 -7.21 1.20
CA ILE A 101 0.45 -6.16 2.20
C ILE A 101 1.91 -6.00 2.64
N VAL A 102 2.39 -4.75 2.66
CA VAL A 102 3.74 -4.36 3.10
C VAL A 102 3.59 -3.23 4.12
N ASP A 103 3.33 -3.59 5.36
CA ASP A 103 2.94 -2.61 6.40
C ASP A 103 3.59 -2.84 7.78
N GLY A 104 4.53 -3.76 7.87
CA GLY A 104 5.14 -4.12 9.16
C GLY A 104 4.15 -4.69 10.18
N PHE A 105 3.01 -5.17 9.72
CA PHE A 105 1.84 -5.60 10.49
C PHE A 105 1.23 -4.44 11.29
N GLN A 106 0.47 -3.61 10.60
CA GLN A 106 -0.26 -2.49 11.19
C GLN A 106 -1.67 -2.94 11.61
N TRP A 107 -1.92 -3.15 12.90
CA TRP A 107 -3.21 -3.68 13.39
C TRP A 107 -4.28 -2.63 13.65
N ASN A 108 -3.96 -1.37 13.64
CA ASN A 108 -4.91 -0.26 13.87
C ASN A 108 -5.31 0.51 12.61
N ARG A 109 -5.13 -0.12 11.49
CA ARG A 109 -5.52 0.46 10.20
C ARG A 109 -7.03 0.32 9.92
#